data_836138f1a84c8d6fd6e3fb39061a0716
#
_entry.id   836138f1a84c8d6fd6e3fb39061a0716
#
_cell.length_a   1.000
_cell.length_b   1.000
_cell.length_c   1.000
_cell.angle_alpha   90.00
_cell.angle_beta   90.00
_cell.angle_gamma   90.00
#
_symmetry.space_group_name_H-M   'P 1'
#
loop_
_entity.id
_entity.type
_entity.pdbx_description
1 polymer ?
#
loop_
_entity_poly.entity_id
_entity_poly.type
_entity_poly.pdbx_seq_one_letter_code
_entity_poly.pdbx_strand_id
1 'polypeptide(L)'
;MSHKLTRRDAIAALSALGVSLAGCGAPSTDGDGQAGDRPLTDHDRETLTAVGEVLYPDEVDEIDAFVDRYATGRTTDRPEHVDGITEAITYLDEYCQSWFDADFAALSPAERDETLRRMGADEAEPDPEGGDVEQLRYFVIDDLLLALYASPTGGELVGIENPPGHPGGLASYQRGPEP
;
A
#
# COMPACT_ATOMS: atom_id res chain seq x y z
N MET A 1 -5.17 44.06 29.51
CA MET A 1 -4.09 44.20 28.51
C MET A 1 -3.95 42.83 27.82
N SER A 2 -4.41 42.74 26.57
CA SER A 2 -4.41 41.46 25.86
C SER A 2 -3.14 41.36 25.02
N HIS A 3 -2.22 40.48 25.38
CA HIS A 3 -1.00 40.24 24.60
C HIS A 3 -1.37 39.28 23.45
N LYS A 4 -1.25 39.78 22.23
CA LYS A 4 -1.33 38.97 21.02
C LYS A 4 0.02 38.31 20.82
N LEU A 5 0.07 36.97 21.02
CA LEU A 5 1.24 36.14 20.69
C LEU A 5 1.44 36.13 19.18
N THR A 6 2.64 36.46 18.72
CA THR A 6 3.02 36.40 17.31
C THR A 6 3.74 35.09 17.01
N ARG A 7 3.80 34.69 15.71
CA ARG A 7 4.51 33.46 15.29
C ARG A 7 6.00 33.45 15.70
N ARG A 8 6.61 34.63 15.92
CA ARG A 8 7.97 34.73 16.43
C ARG A 8 8.10 34.37 17.90
N ASP A 9 7.08 34.65 18.71
CA ASP A 9 7.08 34.32 20.14
C ASP A 9 6.96 32.81 20.37
N ALA A 10 6.28 32.07 19.46
CA ALA A 10 6.21 30.63 19.48
C ALA A 10 7.55 29.92 19.18
N ILE A 11 8.37 30.51 18.32
CA ILE A 11 9.67 29.95 17.96
C ILE A 11 10.70 30.20 19.12
N ALA A 12 10.59 31.29 19.82
CA ALA A 12 11.46 31.59 20.96
C ALA A 12 11.20 30.71 22.18
N ALA A 13 9.97 30.24 22.38
CA ALA A 13 9.58 29.33 23.46
C ALA A 13 10.13 27.92 23.31
N LEU A 14 10.35 27.45 22.07
CA LEU A 14 10.90 26.11 21.78
C LEU A 14 12.42 26.04 21.98
N SER A 15 13.11 27.16 22.02
CA SER A 15 14.58 27.19 22.19
C SER A 15 15.03 27.09 23.65
N ALA A 16 14.09 27.14 24.61
CA ALA A 16 14.39 27.13 26.05
C ALA A 16 14.40 25.74 26.69
N LEU A 17 14.03 24.71 25.94
CA LEU A 17 14.16 23.31 26.39
C LEU A 17 15.44 22.74 25.80
N GLY A 18 16.54 22.88 26.56
CA GLY A 18 17.86 22.39 26.18
C GLY A 18 17.86 20.88 25.94
N VAL A 19 17.90 20.49 24.67
CA VAL A 19 18.27 19.14 24.25
C VAL A 19 19.76 19.15 23.96
N SER A 20 20.54 18.61 24.89
CA SER A 20 21.95 18.37 24.72
C SER A 20 22.21 17.25 23.73
N LEU A 21 22.73 17.59 22.55
CA LEU A 21 23.31 16.63 21.62
C LEU A 21 24.68 16.21 22.16
N ALA A 22 24.78 15.05 22.74
CA ALA A 22 26.10 14.42 23.00
C ALA A 22 25.96 12.91 22.91
N GLY A 23 26.71 12.29 22.02
CA GLY A 23 27.13 10.90 22.16
C GLY A 23 26.87 9.99 21.00
N CYS A 24 27.89 9.81 20.14
CA CYS A 24 28.07 8.61 19.33
C CYS A 24 28.08 7.37 20.25
N GLY A 25 27.13 6.46 20.06
CA GLY A 25 27.10 5.16 20.72
C GLY A 25 26.65 4.11 19.70
N ALA A 26 27.37 3.01 19.69
CA ALA A 26 27.20 1.85 18.83
C ALA A 26 25.77 1.25 18.85
N PRO A 27 25.39 0.46 17.83
CA PRO A 27 24.03 -0.07 17.73
C PRO A 27 23.79 -1.10 18.83
N SER A 28 22.88 -0.80 19.73
CA SER A 28 22.27 -1.76 20.64
C SER A 28 21.07 -2.39 19.94
N THR A 29 21.17 -3.64 19.57
CA THR A 29 20.06 -4.52 19.29
C THR A 29 19.29 -4.75 20.58
N ASP A 30 18.23 -3.99 20.80
CA ASP A 30 17.12 -4.38 21.67
C ASP A 30 15.88 -3.67 21.15
N GLY A 31 14.93 -4.49 20.65
CA GLY A 31 13.70 -4.02 20.06
C GLY A 31 12.73 -3.47 21.10
N ASP A 32 12.40 -2.22 20.94
CA ASP A 32 11.11 -1.67 21.31
C ASP A 32 10.69 -0.79 20.13
N GLY A 33 9.84 -1.38 19.26
CA GLY A 33 9.39 -0.78 18.03
C GLY A 33 8.60 0.49 18.32
N GLN A 34 9.15 1.63 17.93
CA GLN A 34 8.34 2.79 17.64
C GLN A 34 7.57 2.47 16.35
N ALA A 35 6.28 2.24 16.49
CA ALA A 35 5.34 2.30 15.39
C ALA A 35 5.39 3.73 14.82
N GLY A 36 6.08 3.92 13.71
CA GLY A 36 6.20 5.21 13.06
C GLY A 36 7.32 5.25 12.04
N ASP A 37 6.92 5.29 10.78
CA ASP A 37 7.79 5.51 9.61
C ASP A 37 8.63 4.29 9.15
N ARG A 38 8.01 3.11 9.10
CA ARG A 38 8.61 1.96 8.44
C ARG A 38 8.10 1.91 6.99
N PRO A 39 8.92 2.26 6.00
CA PRO A 39 8.52 2.14 4.60
C PRO A 39 8.43 0.66 4.21
N LEU A 40 7.60 0.36 3.20
CA LEU A 40 7.60 -0.96 2.56
C LEU A 40 9.02 -1.30 2.08
N THR A 41 9.44 -2.53 2.33
CA THR A 41 10.73 -3.04 1.87
C THR A 41 10.71 -3.30 0.36
N ASP A 42 11.88 -3.53 -0.24
CA ASP A 42 11.96 -3.94 -1.65
C ASP A 42 11.24 -5.28 -1.87
N HIS A 43 11.33 -6.19 -0.91
CA HIS A 43 10.61 -7.47 -0.94
C HIS A 43 9.09 -7.29 -0.91
N ASP A 44 8.57 -6.42 -0.04
CA ASP A 44 7.13 -6.12 -0.01
C ASP A 44 6.65 -5.59 -1.37
N ARG A 45 7.42 -4.71 -2.01
CA ARG A 45 7.10 -4.13 -3.32
C ARG A 45 7.13 -5.18 -4.43
N GLU A 46 8.12 -6.06 -4.41
CA GLU A 46 8.24 -7.18 -5.35
C GLU A 46 7.04 -8.12 -5.22
N THR A 47 6.64 -8.47 -4.00
CA THR A 47 5.48 -9.34 -3.75
C THR A 47 4.18 -8.66 -4.15
N LEU A 48 3.98 -7.37 -3.83
CA LEU A 48 2.82 -6.60 -4.30
C LEU A 48 2.74 -6.57 -5.83
N THR A 49 3.87 -6.40 -6.52
CA THR A 49 3.94 -6.44 -7.98
C THR A 49 3.54 -7.82 -8.50
N ALA A 50 4.06 -8.89 -7.89
CA ALA A 50 3.73 -10.25 -8.25
C ALA A 50 2.25 -10.60 -8.04
N VAL A 51 1.60 -10.05 -7.01
CA VAL A 51 0.14 -10.15 -6.82
C VAL A 51 -0.59 -9.33 -7.90
N GLY A 52 -0.12 -8.12 -8.19
CA GLY A 52 -0.67 -7.27 -9.25
C GLY A 52 -0.66 -7.96 -10.62
N GLU A 53 0.42 -8.67 -10.97
CA GLU A 53 0.53 -9.45 -12.21
C GLU A 53 -0.50 -10.60 -12.32
N VAL A 54 -1.01 -11.10 -11.19
CA VAL A 54 -2.10 -12.09 -11.18
C VAL A 54 -3.47 -11.43 -11.31
N LEU A 55 -3.64 -10.26 -10.67
CA LEU A 55 -4.95 -9.61 -10.55
C LEU A 55 -5.31 -8.74 -11.76
N TYR A 56 -4.31 -8.14 -12.40
CA TYR A 56 -4.53 -7.15 -13.45
C TYR A 56 -4.65 -7.81 -14.82
N PRO A 57 -5.54 -7.31 -15.67
CA PRO A 57 -5.66 -7.81 -17.04
C PRO A 57 -4.45 -7.38 -17.88
N ASP A 58 -4.24 -8.10 -19.00
CA ASP A 58 -3.10 -7.91 -19.92
C ASP A 58 -3.01 -6.49 -20.52
N GLU A 59 -4.08 -5.72 -20.46
CA GLU A 59 -4.16 -4.32 -20.93
C GLU A 59 -3.46 -3.33 -19.99
N VAL A 60 -3.06 -3.77 -18.79
CA VAL A 60 -2.33 -2.93 -17.83
C VAL A 60 -0.83 -3.07 -18.06
N ASP A 61 -0.24 -2.07 -18.68
CA ASP A 61 1.21 -1.99 -18.88
C ASP A 61 1.94 -1.46 -17.63
N GLU A 62 3.24 -1.76 -17.50
CA GLU A 62 4.14 -1.25 -16.46
C GLU A 62 3.58 -1.46 -15.03
N ILE A 63 3.12 -2.68 -14.73
CA ILE A 63 2.49 -3.04 -13.45
C ILE A 63 3.39 -2.70 -12.26
N ASP A 64 4.70 -2.94 -12.38
CA ASP A 64 5.70 -2.63 -11.34
C ASP A 64 5.71 -1.14 -10.97
N ALA A 65 5.81 -0.26 -11.96
CA ALA A 65 5.80 1.18 -11.76
C ALA A 65 4.43 1.69 -11.25
N PHE A 66 3.36 1.04 -11.68
CA PHE A 66 2.01 1.38 -11.22
C PHE A 66 1.81 1.01 -9.74
N VAL A 67 2.16 -0.22 -9.36
CA VAL A 67 2.04 -0.74 -8.00
C VAL A 67 2.93 0.03 -7.04
N ASP A 68 4.20 0.30 -7.41
CA ASP A 68 5.12 1.07 -6.56
C ASP A 68 4.60 2.48 -6.26
N ARG A 69 4.09 3.17 -7.26
CA ARG A 69 3.51 4.50 -7.11
C ARG A 69 2.27 4.51 -6.20
N TYR A 70 1.39 3.51 -6.38
CA TYR A 70 0.20 3.38 -5.56
C TYR A 70 0.55 3.03 -4.11
N ALA A 71 1.39 2.02 -3.91
CA ALA A 71 1.83 1.57 -2.61
C ALA A 71 2.50 2.72 -1.81
N THR A 72 3.39 3.48 -2.46
CA THR A 72 4.02 4.66 -1.86
C THR A 72 2.97 5.70 -1.42
N GLY A 73 1.99 6.01 -2.27
CA GLY A 73 0.93 6.97 -1.94
C GLY A 73 -0.01 6.46 -0.84
N ARG A 74 -0.29 5.15 -0.84
CA ARG A 74 -1.21 4.51 0.11
C ARG A 74 -0.63 4.40 1.52
N THR A 75 0.69 4.24 1.63
CA THR A 75 1.39 4.05 2.90
C THR A 75 1.91 5.36 3.51
N THR A 76 1.90 6.46 2.77
CA THR A 76 2.31 7.78 3.28
C THR A 76 1.44 8.17 4.48
N ASP A 77 2.08 8.47 5.62
CA ASP A 77 1.43 8.84 6.88
C ASP A 77 0.45 7.77 7.44
N ARG A 78 0.63 6.49 7.09
CA ARG A 78 -0.23 5.38 7.52
C ARG A 78 0.59 4.17 8.00
N PRO A 79 1.29 4.26 9.13
CA PRO A 79 2.13 3.17 9.63
C PRO A 79 1.35 1.87 9.89
N GLU A 80 0.14 1.96 10.45
CA GLU A 80 -0.71 0.77 10.68
C GLU A 80 -1.07 0.03 9.39
N HIS A 81 -1.19 0.76 8.28
CA HIS A 81 -1.46 0.16 6.99
C HIS A 81 -0.22 -0.53 6.40
N VAL A 82 0.97 0.05 6.62
CA VAL A 82 2.25 -0.59 6.27
C VAL A 82 2.43 -1.89 7.03
N ASP A 83 2.17 -1.88 8.34
CA ASP A 83 2.27 -3.08 9.18
C ASP A 83 1.32 -4.17 8.68
N GLY A 84 0.06 -3.83 8.36
CA GLY A 84 -0.91 -4.77 7.83
C GLY A 84 -0.50 -5.38 6.47
N ILE A 85 0.05 -4.58 5.55
CA ILE A 85 0.59 -5.08 4.28
C ILE A 85 1.76 -6.04 4.55
N THR A 86 2.71 -5.67 5.40
CA THR A 86 3.90 -6.48 5.69
C THR A 86 3.51 -7.81 6.37
N GLU A 87 2.56 -7.79 7.29
CA GLU A 87 2.04 -9.02 7.94
C GLU A 87 1.33 -9.93 6.93
N ALA A 88 0.49 -9.38 6.07
CA ALA A 88 -0.19 -10.13 5.03
C ALA A 88 0.78 -10.76 4.01
N ILE A 89 1.83 -10.05 3.61
CA ILE A 89 2.90 -10.56 2.74
C ILE A 89 3.68 -11.67 3.45
N THR A 90 4.03 -11.48 4.71
CA THR A 90 4.72 -12.50 5.51
C THR A 90 3.92 -13.80 5.54
N TYR A 91 2.62 -13.72 5.81
CA TYR A 91 1.74 -14.88 5.78
C TYR A 91 1.69 -15.56 4.40
N LEU A 92 1.60 -14.78 3.32
CA LEU A 92 1.58 -15.29 1.95
C LEU A 92 2.88 -16.06 1.64
N ASP A 93 4.02 -15.50 2.01
CA ASP A 93 5.33 -16.14 1.80
C ASP A 93 5.50 -17.40 2.66
N GLU A 94 5.08 -17.38 3.93
CA GLU A 94 5.10 -18.58 4.80
C GLU A 94 4.26 -19.71 4.21
N TYR A 95 3.10 -19.39 3.64
CA TYR A 95 2.29 -20.36 2.93
C TYR A 95 3.03 -20.93 1.72
N CYS A 96 3.63 -20.07 0.87
CA CYS A 96 4.38 -20.50 -0.31
C CYS A 96 5.61 -21.33 0.06
N GLN A 97 6.36 -20.95 1.08
CA GLN A 97 7.50 -21.71 1.60
C GLN A 97 7.09 -23.12 2.04
N SER A 98 5.91 -23.27 2.64
CA SER A 98 5.40 -24.56 3.08
C SER A 98 5.07 -25.53 1.93
N TRP A 99 4.76 -25.01 0.75
CA TRP A 99 4.30 -25.83 -0.39
C TRP A 99 5.30 -25.91 -1.54
N PHE A 100 6.11 -24.85 -1.74
CA PHE A 100 6.97 -24.69 -2.92
C PHE A 100 8.45 -24.48 -2.56
N ASP A 101 8.78 -24.33 -1.27
CA ASP A 101 10.13 -23.97 -0.80
C ASP A 101 10.66 -22.65 -1.46
N ALA A 102 9.75 -21.69 -1.68
CA ALA A 102 10.03 -20.42 -2.33
C ALA A 102 9.03 -19.35 -1.85
N ASP A 103 9.42 -18.06 -1.93
CA ASP A 103 8.53 -16.93 -1.70
C ASP A 103 7.56 -16.74 -2.86
N PHE A 104 6.42 -16.10 -2.62
CA PHE A 104 5.36 -15.90 -3.62
C PHE A 104 5.88 -15.23 -4.90
N ALA A 105 6.70 -14.19 -4.77
CA ALA A 105 7.27 -13.48 -5.90
C ALA A 105 8.17 -14.34 -6.80
N ALA A 106 8.76 -15.40 -6.26
CA ALA A 106 9.61 -16.33 -7.00
C ALA A 106 8.83 -17.41 -7.77
N LEU A 107 7.52 -17.56 -7.51
CA LEU A 107 6.68 -18.53 -8.19
C LEU A 107 6.37 -18.10 -9.64
N SER A 108 6.05 -19.06 -10.50
CA SER A 108 5.54 -18.76 -11.84
C SER A 108 4.13 -18.13 -11.76
N PRO A 109 3.69 -17.35 -12.77
CA PRO A 109 2.37 -16.75 -12.78
C PRO A 109 1.22 -17.74 -12.55
N ALA A 110 1.31 -18.94 -13.09
CA ALA A 110 0.32 -19.99 -12.90
C ALA A 110 0.28 -20.53 -11.46
N GLU A 111 1.45 -20.67 -10.83
CA GLU A 111 1.54 -21.10 -9.44
C GLU A 111 1.04 -20.01 -8.48
N ARG A 112 1.28 -18.73 -8.79
CA ARG A 112 0.74 -17.60 -8.02
C ARG A 112 -0.79 -17.57 -8.04
N ASP A 113 -1.42 -17.70 -9.21
CA ASP A 113 -2.88 -17.74 -9.34
C ASP A 113 -3.47 -18.95 -8.60
N GLU A 114 -2.88 -20.14 -8.77
CA GLU A 114 -3.30 -21.34 -8.05
C GLU A 114 -3.15 -21.19 -6.53
N THR A 115 -2.08 -20.54 -6.07
CA THR A 115 -1.84 -20.31 -4.64
C THR A 115 -2.92 -19.45 -4.02
N LEU A 116 -3.24 -18.29 -4.61
CA LEU A 116 -4.28 -17.40 -4.10
C LEU A 116 -5.65 -18.10 -4.05
N ARG A 117 -6.00 -18.90 -5.07
CA ARG A 117 -7.23 -19.69 -5.06
C ARG A 117 -7.23 -20.79 -4.01
N ARG A 118 -6.11 -21.49 -3.85
CA ARG A 118 -5.98 -22.57 -2.86
C ARG A 118 -6.08 -22.08 -1.43
N MET A 119 -5.60 -20.85 -1.18
CA MET A 119 -5.76 -20.17 0.11
C MET A 119 -7.22 -19.72 0.35
N GLY A 120 -8.05 -19.64 -0.69
CA GLY A 120 -9.38 -19.07 -0.63
C GLY A 120 -9.40 -17.55 -0.64
N ALA A 121 -8.30 -16.91 -1.06
CA ALA A 121 -8.18 -15.45 -1.06
C ALA A 121 -9.11 -14.77 -2.08
N ASP A 122 -9.55 -15.49 -3.11
CA ASP A 122 -10.54 -15.03 -4.09
C ASP A 122 -11.96 -15.00 -3.54
N GLU A 123 -12.28 -15.81 -2.52
CA GLU A 123 -13.61 -15.92 -1.90
C GLU A 123 -13.69 -15.26 -0.52
N ALA A 124 -12.54 -14.90 0.10
CA ALA A 124 -12.51 -14.33 1.44
C ALA A 124 -13.18 -12.95 1.48
N GLU A 125 -13.91 -12.67 2.56
CA GLU A 125 -14.39 -11.33 2.86
C GLU A 125 -13.24 -10.48 3.42
N PRO A 126 -13.02 -9.23 2.94
CA PRO A 126 -11.94 -8.40 3.43
C PRO A 126 -12.21 -7.92 4.86
N ASP A 127 -11.33 -8.23 5.79
CA ASP A 127 -11.42 -7.77 7.18
C ASP A 127 -10.02 -7.49 7.75
N PRO A 128 -9.72 -6.23 8.14
CA PRO A 128 -8.42 -5.89 8.72
C PRO A 128 -8.19 -6.49 10.12
N GLU A 129 -9.24 -6.91 10.83
CA GLU A 129 -9.19 -7.56 12.13
C GLU A 129 -9.50 -9.06 12.05
N GLY A 130 -9.65 -9.59 10.83
CA GLY A 130 -9.98 -10.98 10.55
C GLY A 130 -8.81 -11.94 10.66
N GLY A 131 -8.96 -13.14 10.10
CA GLY A 131 -7.87 -14.09 9.95
C GLY A 131 -6.90 -13.72 8.84
N ASP A 132 -5.78 -14.45 8.74
CA ASP A 132 -4.68 -14.11 7.83
C ASP A 132 -5.11 -13.96 6.36
N VAL A 133 -6.02 -14.81 5.87
CA VAL A 133 -6.54 -14.73 4.49
C VAL A 133 -7.44 -13.52 4.29
N GLU A 134 -8.26 -13.16 5.28
CA GLU A 134 -9.14 -11.99 5.27
C GLU A 134 -8.32 -10.71 5.31
N GLN A 135 -7.22 -10.69 6.08
CA GLN A 135 -6.25 -9.60 6.11
C GLN A 135 -5.48 -9.48 4.79
N LEU A 136 -5.02 -10.60 4.20
CA LEU A 136 -4.42 -10.62 2.86
C LEU A 136 -5.38 -10.04 1.81
N ARG A 137 -6.65 -10.40 1.90
CA ARG A 137 -7.69 -9.84 1.04
C ARG A 137 -7.80 -8.32 1.20
N TYR A 138 -7.87 -7.83 2.44
CA TYR A 138 -8.06 -6.42 2.76
C TYR A 138 -6.84 -5.56 2.42
N PHE A 139 -5.64 -5.94 2.92
CA PHE A 139 -4.44 -5.11 2.83
C PHE A 139 -3.70 -5.21 1.50
N VAL A 140 -3.87 -6.30 0.75
CA VAL A 140 -3.12 -6.54 -0.48
C VAL A 140 -4.06 -6.60 -1.69
N ILE A 141 -4.98 -7.55 -1.73
CA ILE A 141 -5.78 -7.80 -2.95
C ILE A 141 -6.74 -6.65 -3.22
N ASP A 142 -7.55 -6.26 -2.25
CA ASP A 142 -8.53 -5.18 -2.43
C ASP A 142 -7.88 -3.82 -2.59
N ASP A 143 -6.73 -3.59 -1.94
CA ASP A 143 -5.94 -2.36 -2.14
C ASP A 143 -5.40 -2.27 -3.58
N LEU A 144 -4.90 -3.36 -4.15
CA LEU A 144 -4.45 -3.40 -5.55
C LEU A 144 -5.62 -3.26 -6.53
N LEU A 145 -6.75 -3.90 -6.27
CA LEU A 145 -7.97 -3.72 -7.08
C LEU A 145 -8.48 -2.28 -7.00
N LEU A 146 -8.46 -1.68 -5.82
CA LEU A 146 -8.80 -0.25 -5.66
C LEU A 146 -7.86 0.63 -6.47
N ALA A 147 -6.54 0.34 -6.46
CA ALA A 147 -5.56 1.04 -7.27
C ALA A 147 -5.92 1.02 -8.75
N LEU A 148 -6.25 -0.17 -9.27
CA LEU A 148 -6.65 -0.36 -10.66
C LEU A 148 -7.89 0.46 -11.00
N TYR A 149 -8.99 0.25 -10.29
CA TYR A 149 -10.27 0.89 -10.61
C TYR A 149 -10.31 2.39 -10.33
N ALA A 150 -9.44 2.90 -9.46
CA ALA A 150 -9.25 4.34 -9.25
C ALA A 150 -8.33 4.99 -10.30
N SER A 151 -7.67 4.22 -11.15
CA SER A 151 -6.80 4.70 -12.21
C SER A 151 -7.57 5.01 -13.50
N PRO A 152 -7.04 5.85 -14.40
CA PRO A 152 -7.62 6.06 -15.73
C PRO A 152 -7.75 4.76 -16.53
N THR A 153 -6.71 3.93 -16.54
CA THR A 153 -6.70 2.64 -17.26
C THR A 153 -7.79 1.71 -16.76
N GLY A 154 -7.91 1.53 -15.44
CA GLY A 154 -8.97 0.70 -14.85
C GLY A 154 -10.37 1.30 -15.07
N GLY A 155 -10.49 2.63 -15.10
CA GLY A 155 -11.73 3.31 -15.45
C GLY A 155 -12.17 3.00 -16.88
N GLU A 156 -11.25 3.03 -17.84
CA GLU A 156 -11.52 2.66 -19.23
C GLU A 156 -11.96 1.20 -19.38
N LEU A 157 -11.32 0.27 -18.68
CA LEU A 157 -11.66 -1.15 -18.68
C LEU A 157 -13.11 -1.43 -18.25
N VAL A 158 -13.66 -0.61 -17.36
CA VAL A 158 -15.06 -0.73 -16.89
C VAL A 158 -16.02 0.27 -17.57
N GLY A 159 -15.57 0.94 -18.63
CA GLY A 159 -16.39 1.88 -19.40
C GLY A 159 -16.56 3.25 -18.75
N ILE A 160 -15.69 3.64 -17.83
CA ILE A 160 -15.66 4.95 -17.20
C ILE A 160 -14.46 5.72 -17.76
N GLU A 161 -14.70 6.68 -18.66
CA GLU A 161 -13.59 7.46 -19.29
C GLU A 161 -12.70 8.21 -18.28
N ASN A 162 -13.26 8.63 -17.15
CA ASN A 162 -12.54 9.39 -16.12
C ASN A 162 -13.06 9.00 -14.73
N PRO A 163 -12.29 8.25 -13.94
CA PRO A 163 -12.68 7.91 -12.57
C PRO A 163 -12.87 9.17 -11.70
N PRO A 164 -13.74 9.12 -10.68
CA PRO A 164 -13.94 10.25 -9.77
C PRO A 164 -12.63 10.73 -9.16
N GLY A 165 -12.38 12.05 -9.24
CA GLY A 165 -11.16 12.66 -8.68
C GLY A 165 -9.97 12.73 -9.64
N HIS A 166 -10.03 12.15 -10.84
CA HIS A 166 -8.99 12.31 -11.85
C HIS A 166 -9.02 13.72 -12.47
N PRO A 167 -7.86 14.38 -12.72
CA PRO A 167 -7.81 15.66 -13.43
C PRO A 167 -8.47 15.54 -14.82
N GLY A 168 -9.53 16.32 -15.05
CA GLY A 168 -10.33 16.24 -16.28
C GLY A 168 -11.63 15.44 -16.15
N GLY A 169 -11.85 14.70 -15.06
CA GLY A 169 -13.08 13.94 -14.82
C GLY A 169 -14.36 14.76 -14.89
N LEU A 170 -14.33 16.01 -14.42
CA LEU A 170 -15.47 16.92 -14.51
C LEU A 170 -15.80 17.36 -15.95
N ALA A 171 -14.84 17.33 -16.87
CA ALA A 171 -15.09 17.71 -18.26
C ALA A 171 -15.92 16.68 -19.02
N SER A 172 -15.84 15.39 -18.66
CA SER A 172 -16.67 14.34 -19.24
C SER A 172 -18.13 14.42 -18.79
N TYR A 173 -18.38 14.85 -17.54
CA TYR A 173 -19.74 15.09 -17.06
C TYR A 173 -20.45 16.27 -17.73
N GLN A 174 -19.70 17.15 -18.38
CA GLN A 174 -20.24 18.34 -19.09
C GLN A 174 -20.46 18.07 -20.57
N ARG A 175 -20.01 16.95 -21.13
CA ARG A 175 -20.34 16.53 -22.48
C ARG A 175 -21.77 15.99 -22.51
N GLY A 176 -22.65 16.70 -23.25
CA GLY A 176 -23.97 16.16 -23.53
C GLY A 176 -23.87 14.88 -24.39
N PRO A 177 -24.92 14.05 -24.43
CA PRO A 177 -24.94 12.87 -25.29
C PRO A 177 -24.67 13.29 -26.74
N GLU A 178 -23.74 12.59 -27.39
CA GLU A 178 -23.52 12.77 -28.82
C GLU A 178 -24.77 12.35 -29.59
N PRO A 179 -25.20 13.12 -30.63
CA PRO A 179 -26.44 12.87 -31.39
C PRO A 179 -26.39 11.59 -32.22
#